data_cb3f79f437e4efaa7cc6220e9866d09d
#
_entry.id   cb3f79f437e4efaa7cc6220e9866d09d
#
_cell.length_a   1.000
_cell.length_b   1.000
_cell.length_c   1.000
_cell.angle_alpha   90.00
_cell.angle_beta   90.00
_cell.angle_gamma   90.00
#
_symmetry.space_group_name_H-M   'P 1'
#
loop_
_entity.id
_entity.type
_entity.pdbx_description
1 polymer ?
#
loop_
_entity_poly.entity_id
_entity_poly.type
_entity_poly.pdbx_seq_one_letter_code
_entity_poly.pdbx_strand_id
1 'polypeptide(L)'
;MKLFNKIIAPLLLSASLMSCGSSSDEVDPTRPIFSPQDTTTMTEVQKYVQNYFGKKFNVDIRYNYEDRLASNLYKLGPASEAQALKYINLMRYTFFEVYEKVAPKGFAERHTIKQLVLFGTLGYGPTQNLLGEAPFGMIQVYDINRLTIPYFDDPNYEASSFNYYYQRARDNYIQTLYHESAHTLHQDTPVPEEFIKLTISDYQQDNAFSYWYTRGISSLVAGFISDYASKSPEEDFAELYGTYMVLLPDEWENLMVQADKKYKPESRYTGRQILERKLTIMKEYLKTNYHLDIDVVRAEANSRISAMANYTKFPTLDDYYKFIEKDFSKLPPSYFSTIPKD
;
A
#
# COMPACT_ATOMS: atom_id res chain seq x y z
N MET A 1 75.27 30.27 -29.48
CA MET A 1 76.22 30.04 -28.35
C MET A 1 75.49 29.16 -27.32
N LYS A 2 76.06 27.93 -27.21
CA LYS A 2 75.86 26.87 -26.21
C LYS A 2 74.39 26.31 -25.97
N LEU A 3 74.21 25.15 -26.61
CA LEU A 3 73.33 24.06 -26.27
C LEU A 3 73.55 23.61 -24.81
N PHE A 4 72.48 23.29 -24.14
CA PHE A 4 72.48 22.35 -23.03
C PHE A 4 71.37 21.31 -23.23
N ASN A 5 71.83 20.15 -23.70
CA ASN A 5 71.06 18.91 -23.67
C ASN A 5 70.82 18.50 -22.23
N LYS A 6 69.51 18.31 -21.83
CA LYS A 6 69.21 17.53 -20.66
C LYS A 6 68.49 16.27 -21.10
N ILE A 7 69.20 15.19 -20.93
CA ILE A 7 68.68 13.80 -21.02
C ILE A 7 67.74 13.58 -19.87
N ILE A 8 66.48 13.31 -20.19
CA ILE A 8 65.49 12.81 -19.23
C ILE A 8 65.40 11.30 -19.44
N ALA A 9 65.87 10.54 -18.48
CA ALA A 9 65.72 9.10 -18.43
C ALA A 9 64.28 8.75 -18.10
N PRO A 10 63.67 7.80 -18.78
CA PRO A 10 62.31 7.33 -18.39
C PRO A 10 62.42 6.43 -17.16
N LEU A 11 61.81 6.87 -16.07
CA LEU A 11 61.61 6.06 -14.89
C LEU A 11 60.49 5.04 -15.21
N LEU A 12 60.86 3.81 -15.45
CA LEU A 12 59.94 2.68 -15.56
C LEU A 12 59.34 2.41 -14.19
N LEU A 13 58.14 2.92 -13.96
CA LEU A 13 57.32 2.57 -12.83
C LEU A 13 56.66 1.22 -13.15
N SER A 14 57.27 0.14 -12.68
CA SER A 14 56.67 -1.19 -12.68
C SER A 14 55.50 -1.21 -11.69
N ALA A 15 54.31 -0.92 -12.19
CA ALA A 15 53.08 -1.20 -11.45
C ALA A 15 52.90 -2.72 -11.39
N SER A 16 53.26 -3.30 -10.27
CA SER A 16 52.86 -4.65 -9.92
C SER A 16 51.33 -4.69 -9.79
N LEU A 17 50.71 -5.15 -10.85
CA LEU A 17 49.31 -5.60 -10.79
C LEU A 17 49.30 -6.79 -9.82
N MET A 18 48.99 -6.54 -8.55
CA MET A 18 48.50 -7.59 -7.69
C MET A 18 47.13 -8.01 -8.27
N SER A 19 47.15 -9.04 -9.07
CA SER A 19 45.99 -9.85 -9.39
C SER A 19 45.41 -10.30 -8.07
N CYS A 20 44.29 -9.69 -7.62
CA CYS A 20 43.41 -10.34 -6.73
C CYS A 20 43.02 -11.66 -7.41
N GLY A 21 43.50 -12.76 -6.83
CA GLY A 21 43.09 -14.08 -7.25
C GLY A 21 41.54 -14.09 -7.26
N SER A 22 40.99 -14.23 -8.46
CA SER A 22 39.59 -14.62 -8.60
C SER A 22 39.52 -16.06 -8.07
N SER A 23 39.24 -16.21 -6.76
CA SER A 23 38.49 -17.36 -6.38
C SER A 23 37.20 -17.22 -7.14
N SER A 24 37.04 -17.96 -8.21
CA SER A 24 35.74 -18.23 -8.77
C SER A 24 34.99 -18.98 -7.67
N ASP A 25 34.32 -18.24 -6.78
CA ASP A 25 33.27 -18.80 -5.97
C ASP A 25 32.22 -19.27 -7.01
N GLU A 26 32.34 -20.50 -7.45
CA GLU A 26 31.25 -21.16 -8.17
C GLU A 26 30.07 -21.07 -7.25
N VAL A 27 29.13 -20.20 -7.65
CA VAL A 27 27.86 -20.08 -6.93
C VAL A 27 27.18 -21.43 -7.07
N ASP A 28 27.18 -22.19 -5.99
CA ASP A 28 26.45 -23.46 -5.92
C ASP A 28 24.96 -23.14 -6.10
N PRO A 29 24.36 -23.47 -7.26
CA PRO A 29 22.97 -23.13 -7.51
C PRO A 29 22.00 -23.95 -6.63
N THR A 30 22.52 -24.94 -5.91
CA THR A 30 21.72 -25.74 -4.97
C THR A 30 21.79 -25.20 -3.54
N ARG A 31 22.74 -24.29 -3.28
CA ARG A 31 22.88 -23.66 -1.95
C ARG A 31 21.92 -22.50 -1.86
N PRO A 32 20.94 -22.53 -0.94
CA PRO A 32 20.06 -21.39 -0.72
C PRO A 32 20.92 -20.15 -0.36
N ILE A 33 20.73 -19.05 -1.07
CA ILE A 33 21.42 -17.77 -0.83
C ILE A 33 21.19 -17.28 0.61
N PHE A 34 20.06 -17.66 1.18
CA PHE A 34 19.74 -17.41 2.58
C PHE A 34 19.78 -18.73 3.35
N SER A 35 20.44 -18.73 4.51
CA SER A 35 20.34 -19.85 5.43
C SER A 35 18.85 -20.13 5.70
N PRO A 36 18.45 -21.42 5.77
CA PRO A 36 17.09 -21.75 6.17
C PRO A 36 16.77 -20.99 7.47
N GLN A 37 15.69 -20.23 7.45
CA GLN A 37 15.30 -19.45 8.62
C GLN A 37 15.02 -20.45 9.76
N ASP A 38 15.65 -20.27 10.92
CA ASP A 38 15.37 -21.09 12.08
C ASP A 38 13.94 -20.85 12.53
N THR A 39 13.07 -21.80 12.22
CA THR A 39 11.64 -21.72 12.53
C THR A 39 11.35 -22.09 13.99
N THR A 40 12.35 -22.57 14.74
CA THR A 40 12.16 -22.98 16.15
C THR A 40 11.92 -21.77 17.05
N THR A 41 12.43 -20.60 16.67
CA THR A 41 12.27 -19.34 17.40
C THR A 41 11.11 -18.47 16.91
N MET A 42 10.42 -18.90 15.86
CA MET A 42 9.30 -18.13 15.28
C MET A 42 8.05 -18.18 16.17
N THR A 43 7.40 -17.02 16.33
CA THR A 43 6.06 -16.97 16.92
C THR A 43 5.03 -17.62 15.99
N GLU A 44 3.85 -17.93 16.49
CA GLU A 44 2.77 -18.50 15.67
C GLU A 44 2.34 -17.55 14.55
N VAL A 45 2.35 -16.24 14.81
CA VAL A 45 2.06 -15.21 13.81
C VAL A 45 3.12 -15.21 12.69
N GLN A 46 4.39 -15.31 13.05
CA GLN A 46 5.47 -15.40 12.07
C GLN A 46 5.36 -16.68 11.22
N LYS A 47 5.05 -17.82 11.83
CA LYS A 47 4.79 -19.07 11.09
C LYS A 47 3.59 -18.96 10.17
N TYR A 48 2.53 -18.31 10.63
CA TYR A 48 1.35 -18.03 9.80
C TYR A 48 1.70 -17.16 8.60
N VAL A 49 2.40 -16.05 8.82
CA VAL A 49 2.87 -15.16 7.73
C VAL A 49 3.69 -15.94 6.71
N GLN A 50 4.70 -16.67 7.16
CA GLN A 50 5.55 -17.45 6.26
C GLN A 50 4.77 -18.51 5.49
N ASN A 51 3.90 -19.26 6.16
CA ASN A 51 3.19 -20.38 5.53
C ASN A 51 2.07 -19.93 4.61
N TYR A 52 1.35 -18.87 4.96
CA TYR A 52 0.24 -18.38 4.15
C TYR A 52 0.71 -17.35 3.12
N PHE A 53 1.29 -16.22 3.55
CA PHE A 53 1.66 -15.14 2.63
C PHE A 53 2.95 -15.43 1.88
N GLY A 54 3.98 -15.92 2.55
CA GLY A 54 5.27 -16.23 1.94
C GLY A 54 5.14 -17.29 0.86
N LYS A 55 4.57 -18.45 1.18
CA LYS A 55 4.45 -19.56 0.25
C LYS A 55 3.41 -19.33 -0.86
N LYS A 56 2.32 -18.65 -0.56
CA LYS A 56 1.20 -18.50 -1.49
C LYS A 56 1.35 -17.29 -2.38
N PHE A 57 1.73 -16.13 -1.83
CA PHE A 57 1.76 -14.86 -2.54
C PHE A 57 3.17 -14.32 -2.75
N ASN A 58 4.19 -15.02 -2.24
CA ASN A 58 5.58 -14.54 -2.25
C ASN A 58 5.72 -13.17 -1.57
N VAL A 59 5.07 -12.99 -0.40
CA VAL A 59 5.05 -11.75 0.37
C VAL A 59 5.72 -11.96 1.71
N ASP A 60 6.68 -11.10 2.02
CA ASP A 60 7.35 -11.01 3.33
C ASP A 60 6.66 -9.93 4.17
N ILE A 61 6.12 -10.30 5.33
CA ILE A 61 5.46 -9.36 6.25
C ILE A 61 6.28 -9.27 7.53
N ARG A 62 6.73 -8.05 7.84
CA ARG A 62 7.53 -7.73 9.03
C ARG A 62 6.75 -6.82 9.96
N TYR A 63 6.61 -7.22 11.21
CA TYR A 63 6.00 -6.39 12.27
C TYR A 63 6.92 -6.19 13.48
N ASN A 64 7.99 -7.00 13.57
CA ASN A 64 9.07 -6.73 14.53
C ASN A 64 9.85 -5.50 14.06
N TYR A 65 10.10 -4.58 14.98
CA TYR A 65 10.85 -3.38 14.67
C TYR A 65 12.29 -3.71 14.27
N GLU A 66 12.69 -3.24 13.10
CA GLU A 66 14.04 -3.35 12.57
C GLU A 66 14.49 -1.97 12.08
N ASP A 67 15.53 -1.38 12.69
CA ASP A 67 16.02 -0.04 12.32
C ASP A 67 16.32 0.11 10.83
N ARG A 68 16.85 -0.94 10.20
CA ARG A 68 17.18 -0.93 8.76
C ARG A 68 15.96 -0.83 7.83
N LEU A 69 14.77 -1.15 8.34
CA LEU A 69 13.50 -1.07 7.60
C LEU A 69 12.72 0.19 7.97
N ALA A 70 13.14 0.93 8.99
CA ALA A 70 12.49 2.16 9.41
C ALA A 70 12.96 3.34 8.55
N SER A 71 12.04 4.23 8.21
CA SER A 71 12.37 5.49 7.55
C SER A 71 13.16 6.39 8.49
N ASN A 72 14.26 6.97 8.00
CA ASN A 72 15.04 7.96 8.75
C ASN A 72 14.33 9.31 8.90
N LEU A 73 13.23 9.51 8.18
CA LEU A 73 12.46 10.77 8.18
C LEU A 73 11.44 10.82 9.32
N TYR A 74 11.07 9.66 9.87
CA TYR A 74 9.98 9.55 10.85
C TYR A 74 10.44 8.86 12.12
N LYS A 75 9.81 9.26 13.24
CA LYS A 75 9.95 8.55 14.51
C LYS A 75 8.90 7.45 14.57
N LEU A 76 9.35 6.21 14.45
CA LEU A 76 8.49 5.03 14.38
C LEU A 76 8.64 4.18 15.64
N GLY A 77 7.57 3.54 16.03
CA GLY A 77 7.54 2.56 17.12
C GLY A 77 7.06 1.19 16.66
N PRO A 78 7.35 0.12 17.41
CA PRO A 78 6.98 -1.23 17.05
C PRO A 78 5.45 -1.44 17.07
N ALA A 79 4.97 -2.27 16.16
CA ALA A 79 3.63 -2.83 16.24
C ALA A 79 3.58 -3.93 17.31
N SER A 80 2.50 -4.01 18.09
CA SER A 80 2.25 -5.19 18.92
C SER A 80 1.86 -6.37 18.04
N GLU A 81 2.24 -7.59 18.44
CA GLU A 81 1.92 -8.80 17.68
C GLU A 81 0.42 -8.97 17.47
N ALA A 82 -0.40 -8.68 18.48
CA ALA A 82 -1.86 -8.77 18.38
C ALA A 82 -2.44 -7.80 17.36
N GLN A 83 -1.96 -6.56 17.35
CA GLN A 83 -2.42 -5.54 16.39
C GLN A 83 -1.90 -5.82 14.96
N ALA A 84 -0.66 -6.31 14.86
CA ALA A 84 -0.12 -6.77 13.59
C ALA A 84 -0.96 -7.90 13.01
N LEU A 85 -1.30 -8.93 13.80
CA LEU A 85 -2.15 -10.04 13.37
C LEU A 85 -3.54 -9.55 12.93
N LYS A 86 -4.12 -8.61 13.66
CA LYS A 86 -5.40 -7.99 13.30
C LYS A 86 -5.34 -7.34 11.92
N TYR A 87 -4.30 -6.54 11.67
CA TYR A 87 -4.10 -5.90 10.36
C TYR A 87 -3.81 -6.93 9.25
N ILE A 88 -2.96 -7.92 9.52
CA ILE A 88 -2.64 -9.00 8.58
C ILE A 88 -3.91 -9.73 8.12
N ASN A 89 -4.85 -9.99 9.03
CA ASN A 89 -6.11 -10.65 8.69
C ASN A 89 -7.07 -9.73 7.95
N LEU A 90 -7.14 -8.46 8.34
CA LEU A 90 -7.89 -7.45 7.61
C LEU A 90 -7.40 -7.38 6.15
N MET A 91 -6.10 -7.22 5.95
CA MET A 91 -5.45 -7.18 4.66
C MET A 91 -5.66 -8.47 3.85
N ARG A 92 -5.53 -9.63 4.50
CA ARG A 92 -5.80 -10.91 3.86
C ARG A 92 -7.21 -10.93 3.26
N TYR A 93 -8.22 -10.60 4.06
CA TYR A 93 -9.62 -10.64 3.68
C TYR A 93 -9.99 -9.60 2.64
N THR A 94 -9.54 -8.34 2.82
CA THR A 94 -9.99 -7.22 1.98
C THR A 94 -9.09 -6.93 0.78
N PHE A 95 -7.96 -7.61 0.66
CA PHE A 95 -7.00 -7.36 -0.41
C PHE A 95 -6.51 -8.65 -1.08
N PHE A 96 -5.75 -9.51 -0.40
CA PHE A 96 -5.15 -10.69 -1.06
C PHE A 96 -6.18 -11.68 -1.57
N GLU A 97 -7.17 -12.02 -0.77
CA GLU A 97 -8.23 -12.95 -1.18
C GLU A 97 -9.19 -12.35 -2.21
N VAL A 98 -9.29 -11.02 -2.29
CA VAL A 98 -10.01 -10.34 -3.37
C VAL A 98 -9.32 -10.63 -4.69
N TYR A 99 -8.03 -10.33 -4.82
CA TYR A 99 -7.29 -10.60 -6.04
C TYR A 99 -7.22 -12.09 -6.38
N GLU A 100 -7.02 -12.94 -5.39
CA GLU A 100 -7.02 -14.39 -5.60
C GLU A 100 -8.33 -14.88 -6.22
N LYS A 101 -9.45 -14.32 -5.80
CA LYS A 101 -10.77 -14.76 -6.24
C LYS A 101 -11.14 -14.31 -7.65
N VAL A 102 -10.79 -13.05 -8.00
CA VAL A 102 -11.33 -12.40 -9.20
C VAL A 102 -10.29 -11.87 -10.19
N ALA A 103 -9.03 -11.72 -9.80
CA ALA A 103 -7.97 -11.29 -10.70
C ALA A 103 -7.45 -12.45 -11.57
N PRO A 104 -6.73 -12.17 -12.67
CA PRO A 104 -6.07 -13.19 -13.46
C PRO A 104 -5.17 -14.07 -12.60
N LYS A 105 -5.12 -15.36 -12.94
CA LYS A 105 -4.29 -16.34 -12.21
C LYS A 105 -2.84 -15.85 -12.08
N GLY A 106 -2.33 -15.84 -10.87
CA GLY A 106 -0.98 -15.41 -10.55
C GLY A 106 -0.80 -13.89 -10.50
N PHE A 107 -1.88 -13.10 -10.58
CA PHE A 107 -1.80 -11.65 -10.43
C PHE A 107 -1.30 -11.26 -9.03
N ALA A 108 -1.91 -11.82 -7.99
CA ALA A 108 -1.53 -11.52 -6.62
C ALA A 108 -0.06 -11.85 -6.33
N GLU A 109 0.44 -12.96 -6.90
CA GLU A 109 1.82 -13.40 -6.72
C GLU A 109 2.84 -12.53 -7.49
N ARG A 110 2.45 -11.90 -8.58
CA ARG A 110 3.37 -11.12 -9.44
C ARG A 110 3.28 -9.61 -9.22
N HIS A 111 2.08 -9.07 -9.08
CA HIS A 111 1.80 -7.65 -9.21
C HIS A 111 1.29 -6.99 -7.91
N THR A 112 1.28 -7.72 -6.79
CA THR A 112 1.01 -7.11 -5.49
C THR A 112 2.30 -6.91 -4.69
N ILE A 113 2.15 -6.38 -3.50
CA ILE A 113 3.23 -6.12 -2.55
C ILE A 113 4.13 -7.33 -2.38
N LYS A 114 5.47 -7.10 -2.32
CA LYS A 114 6.45 -8.15 -2.03
C LYS A 114 6.97 -8.09 -0.60
N GLN A 115 7.07 -6.90 -0.07
CA GLN A 115 7.45 -6.71 1.32
C GLN A 115 6.51 -5.70 1.98
N LEU A 116 5.99 -6.07 3.13
CA LEU A 116 5.15 -5.24 3.96
C LEU A 116 5.77 -5.11 5.34
N VAL A 117 5.95 -3.89 5.80
CA VAL A 117 6.51 -3.59 7.12
C VAL A 117 5.48 -2.82 7.94
N LEU A 118 5.18 -3.31 9.13
CA LEU A 118 4.15 -2.77 9.99
C LEU A 118 4.76 -2.04 11.18
N PHE A 119 4.44 -0.75 11.32
CA PHE A 119 4.84 0.07 12.45
C PHE A 119 3.65 0.44 13.32
N GLY A 120 3.87 0.42 14.63
CA GLY A 120 2.80 0.63 15.61
C GLY A 120 2.32 2.05 15.74
N THR A 121 3.16 3.03 15.38
CA THR A 121 2.86 4.47 15.48
C THR A 121 2.72 5.10 14.12
N LEU A 122 2.09 6.29 14.07
CA LEU A 122 2.15 7.16 12.88
C LEU A 122 3.59 7.46 12.49
N GLY A 123 3.83 7.69 11.22
CA GLY A 123 5.07 8.29 10.73
C GLY A 123 5.13 9.77 11.13
N TYR A 124 5.62 10.05 12.34
CA TYR A 124 5.75 11.43 12.83
C TYR A 124 6.91 12.12 12.14
N GLY A 125 6.60 12.97 11.18
CA GLY A 125 7.57 13.79 10.44
C GLY A 125 7.51 15.26 10.79
N PRO A 126 8.49 16.06 10.31
CA PRO A 126 8.57 17.49 10.60
C PRO A 126 7.41 18.30 10.02
N THR A 127 6.87 17.87 8.90
CA THR A 127 5.86 18.61 8.13
C THR A 127 4.50 17.94 8.09
N GLN A 128 4.45 16.64 8.24
CA GLN A 128 3.20 15.87 8.17
C GLN A 128 3.34 14.53 8.90
N ASN A 129 2.19 13.96 9.25
CA ASN A 129 2.09 12.58 9.73
C ASN A 129 1.59 11.71 8.58
N LEU A 130 2.24 10.57 8.36
CA LEU A 130 1.87 9.62 7.32
C LEU A 130 1.28 8.34 7.93
N LEU A 131 0.40 7.70 7.14
CA LEU A 131 -0.18 6.40 7.43
C LEU A 131 0.53 5.26 6.68
N GLY A 132 1.28 5.60 5.63
CA GLY A 132 2.07 4.64 4.86
C GLY A 132 3.01 5.32 3.89
N GLU A 133 3.90 4.54 3.30
CA GLU A 133 4.75 4.90 2.16
C GLU A 133 5.25 3.65 1.43
N ALA A 134 5.60 3.78 0.16
CA ALA A 134 6.10 2.67 -0.67
C ALA A 134 7.54 2.92 -1.18
N PRO A 135 8.57 2.90 -0.31
CA PRO A 135 9.94 3.04 -0.75
C PRO A 135 10.45 1.75 -1.42
N PHE A 136 10.92 1.83 -2.68
CA PHE A 136 11.68 0.78 -3.35
C PHE A 136 11.05 -0.63 -3.35
N GLY A 137 9.74 -0.73 -3.64
CA GLY A 137 9.03 -2.02 -3.73
C GLY A 137 8.66 -2.65 -2.39
N MET A 138 8.87 -1.93 -1.29
CA MET A 138 8.40 -2.25 0.04
C MET A 138 7.25 -1.32 0.40
N ILE A 139 6.20 -1.82 1.03
CA ILE A 139 5.16 -0.98 1.63
C ILE A 139 5.38 -0.94 3.15
N GLN A 140 5.41 0.27 3.68
CA GLN A 140 5.40 0.52 5.12
C GLN A 140 4.01 1.03 5.51
N VAL A 141 3.40 0.41 6.50
CA VAL A 141 2.11 0.84 7.05
C VAL A 141 2.29 1.24 8.50
N TYR A 142 1.79 2.40 8.83
CA TYR A 142 1.95 3.07 10.11
C TYR A 142 0.67 3.02 10.94
N ASP A 143 0.77 3.37 12.23
CA ASP A 143 -0.35 3.50 13.18
C ASP A 143 -1.10 2.19 13.49
N ILE A 144 -0.45 1.05 13.29
CA ILE A 144 -1.07 -0.27 13.44
C ILE A 144 -1.61 -0.48 14.86
N ASN A 145 -0.95 0.07 15.90
CA ASN A 145 -1.41 -0.07 17.28
C ASN A 145 -2.74 0.64 17.58
N ARG A 146 -3.20 1.52 16.69
CA ARG A 146 -4.48 2.23 16.81
C ARG A 146 -5.56 1.68 15.87
N LEU A 147 -5.27 0.58 15.17
CA LEU A 147 -6.28 -0.10 14.36
C LEU A 147 -7.37 -0.67 15.28
N THR A 148 -8.57 -0.17 15.11
CA THR A 148 -9.78 -0.68 15.74
C THR A 148 -10.69 -1.23 14.65
N ILE A 149 -11.03 -2.51 14.76
CA ILE A 149 -12.05 -3.13 13.92
C ILE A 149 -13.30 -3.22 14.79
N PRO A 150 -14.40 -2.58 14.40
CA PRO A 150 -15.66 -2.69 15.13
C PRO A 150 -15.98 -4.16 15.40
N TYR A 151 -16.56 -4.47 16.55
CA TYR A 151 -16.82 -5.82 17.06
C TYR A 151 -15.64 -6.59 17.66
N PHE A 152 -14.41 -6.40 17.21
CA PHE A 152 -13.26 -7.10 17.79
C PHE A 152 -12.77 -6.48 19.09
N ASP A 153 -12.87 -5.14 19.15
CA ASP A 153 -12.15 -4.39 20.18
C ASP A 153 -13.06 -3.90 21.32
N ASP A 154 -14.37 -3.96 21.15
CA ASP A 154 -15.31 -3.51 22.17
C ASP A 154 -16.64 -4.29 22.12
N PRO A 155 -16.85 -5.29 22.97
CA PRO A 155 -18.12 -6.01 23.08
C PRO A 155 -19.28 -5.14 23.59
N ASN A 156 -18.99 -4.01 24.26
CA ASN A 156 -20.01 -3.04 24.72
C ASN A 156 -20.20 -1.86 23.75
N TYR A 157 -19.74 -2.04 22.57
CA TYR A 157 -19.69 -1.10 21.50
C TYR A 157 -21.07 -0.46 21.16
N GLU A 158 -21.10 0.87 21.17
CA GLU A 158 -22.29 1.63 20.78
C GLU A 158 -22.32 1.84 19.26
N ALA A 159 -23.51 1.66 18.66
CA ALA A 159 -23.72 1.85 17.23
C ALA A 159 -23.25 3.24 16.70
N SER A 160 -23.22 4.25 17.57
CA SER A 160 -22.70 5.59 17.23
C SER A 160 -21.20 5.62 16.92
N SER A 161 -20.40 4.73 17.55
CA SER A 161 -18.95 4.66 17.32
C SER A 161 -18.59 3.78 16.11
N PHE A 162 -19.54 2.97 15.64
CA PHE A 162 -19.31 2.04 14.56
C PHE A 162 -18.89 2.73 13.26
N ASN A 163 -19.63 3.68 12.79
CA ASN A 163 -19.33 4.38 11.56
C ASN A 163 -17.92 5.01 11.60
N TYR A 164 -17.54 5.55 12.74
CA TYR A 164 -16.21 6.12 12.92
C TYR A 164 -15.11 5.07 12.77
N TYR A 165 -15.19 3.95 13.49
CA TYR A 165 -14.16 2.90 13.44
C TYR A 165 -14.15 2.19 12.09
N TYR A 166 -15.33 1.95 11.51
CA TYR A 166 -15.44 1.37 10.19
C TYR A 166 -14.79 2.26 9.13
N GLN A 167 -15.15 3.54 9.08
CA GLN A 167 -14.59 4.49 8.14
C GLN A 167 -13.08 4.58 8.33
N ARG A 168 -12.62 4.66 9.57
CA ARG A 168 -11.19 4.69 9.87
C ARG A 168 -10.47 3.41 9.40
N ALA A 169 -11.02 2.23 9.63
CA ALA A 169 -10.43 0.98 9.15
C ALA A 169 -10.37 0.95 7.62
N ARG A 170 -11.43 1.37 6.96
CA ARG A 170 -11.51 1.46 5.51
C ARG A 170 -10.54 2.51 4.93
N ASP A 171 -10.65 3.75 5.39
CA ASP A 171 -9.99 4.89 4.75
C ASP A 171 -8.51 5.00 5.14
N ASN A 172 -8.14 4.61 6.38
CA ASN A 172 -6.76 4.72 6.84
C ASN A 172 -5.91 3.47 6.62
N TYR A 173 -6.55 2.29 6.47
CA TYR A 173 -5.78 1.04 6.39
C TYR A 173 -6.04 0.27 5.10
N ILE A 174 -7.29 0.08 4.72
CA ILE A 174 -7.60 -0.65 3.47
C ILE A 174 -7.28 0.23 2.26
N GLN A 175 -7.72 1.49 2.26
CA GLN A 175 -7.42 2.42 1.17
C GLN A 175 -5.92 2.63 1.00
N THR A 176 -5.18 2.87 2.09
CA THR A 176 -3.72 3.00 2.05
C THR A 176 -3.06 1.78 1.41
N LEU A 177 -3.51 0.56 1.73
CA LEU A 177 -2.97 -0.64 1.13
C LEU A 177 -3.19 -0.69 -0.39
N TYR A 178 -4.39 -0.34 -0.87
CA TYR A 178 -4.66 -0.24 -2.30
C TYR A 178 -3.86 0.89 -2.97
N HIS A 179 -3.76 2.05 -2.31
CA HIS A 179 -2.95 3.18 -2.77
C HIS A 179 -1.49 2.78 -2.97
N GLU A 180 -0.86 2.23 -1.93
CA GLU A 180 0.55 1.82 -2.00
C GLU A 180 0.77 0.67 -3.00
N SER A 181 -0.20 -0.22 -3.16
CA SER A 181 -0.10 -1.26 -4.18
C SER A 181 -0.20 -0.72 -5.61
N ALA A 182 -0.89 0.41 -5.83
CA ALA A 182 -0.89 1.07 -7.14
C ALA A 182 0.50 1.60 -7.51
N HIS A 183 1.30 2.04 -6.52
CA HIS A 183 2.69 2.41 -6.76
C HIS A 183 3.52 1.23 -7.27
N THR A 184 3.27 0.00 -6.85
CA THR A 184 3.97 -1.17 -7.40
C THR A 184 3.63 -1.40 -8.88
N LEU A 185 2.40 -1.10 -9.31
CA LEU A 185 1.98 -1.24 -10.70
C LEU A 185 2.66 -0.20 -11.60
N HIS A 186 2.61 1.09 -11.23
CA HIS A 186 3.19 2.12 -12.08
C HIS A 186 4.73 2.22 -12.01
N GLN A 187 5.37 1.58 -11.02
CA GLN A 187 6.82 1.37 -11.02
C GLN A 187 7.25 0.35 -12.07
N ASP A 188 6.40 -0.63 -12.37
CA ASP A 188 6.62 -1.62 -13.43
C ASP A 188 6.26 -1.04 -14.81
N THR A 189 5.10 -0.38 -14.91
CA THR A 189 4.64 0.28 -16.14
C THR A 189 4.20 1.71 -15.82
N PRO A 190 4.87 2.76 -16.35
CA PRO A 190 4.59 4.14 -15.98
C PRO A 190 3.14 4.58 -16.17
N VAL A 191 2.71 5.56 -15.38
CA VAL A 191 1.38 6.20 -15.52
C VAL A 191 1.21 6.74 -16.94
N PRO A 192 0.08 6.50 -17.62
CA PRO A 192 -0.15 6.95 -18.99
C PRO A 192 -0.05 8.47 -19.14
N GLU A 193 0.62 8.94 -20.20
CA GLU A 193 0.73 10.37 -20.47
C GLU A 193 -0.62 11.08 -20.64
N GLU A 194 -1.61 10.42 -21.21
CA GLU A 194 -2.96 10.95 -21.38
C GLU A 194 -3.66 11.17 -20.03
N PHE A 195 -3.37 10.36 -19.01
CA PHE A 195 -3.83 10.59 -17.65
C PHE A 195 -3.19 11.87 -17.07
N ILE A 196 -1.87 11.98 -17.20
CA ILE A 196 -1.08 13.11 -16.68
C ILE A 196 -1.53 14.43 -17.33
N LYS A 197 -1.76 14.43 -18.64
CA LYS A 197 -2.12 15.62 -19.42
C LYS A 197 -3.46 16.24 -19.00
N LEU A 198 -4.35 15.49 -18.36
CA LEU A 198 -5.64 16.02 -17.91
C LEU A 198 -5.52 17.11 -16.85
N THR A 199 -4.49 17.05 -16.01
CA THR A 199 -4.27 17.97 -14.88
C THR A 199 -2.82 18.43 -14.74
N ILE A 200 -2.01 18.34 -15.81
CA ILE A 200 -0.57 18.59 -15.76
C ILE A 200 -0.19 19.98 -15.23
N SER A 201 -1.02 20.99 -15.47
CA SER A 201 -0.79 22.38 -15.02
C SER A 201 -1.18 22.63 -13.57
N ASP A 202 -1.85 21.69 -12.93
CA ASP A 202 -2.49 21.90 -11.63
C ASP A 202 -1.88 21.03 -10.50
N TYR A 203 -0.79 20.29 -10.78
CA TYR A 203 -0.02 19.60 -9.74
C TYR A 203 0.72 20.58 -8.83
N GLN A 204 0.64 20.37 -7.51
CA GLN A 204 1.07 21.29 -6.48
C GLN A 204 2.34 20.86 -5.72
N GLN A 205 2.87 19.67 -6.00
CA GLN A 205 4.04 19.09 -5.33
C GLN A 205 3.86 19.09 -3.79
N ASP A 206 4.86 19.54 -3.06
CA ASP A 206 4.83 19.55 -1.58
C ASP A 206 3.79 20.51 -0.99
N ASN A 207 3.20 21.37 -1.81
CA ASN A 207 2.15 22.31 -1.38
C ASN A 207 0.73 21.73 -1.52
N ALA A 208 0.56 20.48 -1.91
CA ALA A 208 -0.73 19.86 -2.25
C ALA A 208 -1.82 20.18 -1.21
N PHE A 209 -1.60 19.90 0.06
CA PHE A 209 -2.60 20.17 1.10
C PHE A 209 -2.82 21.68 1.35
N SER A 210 -1.75 22.44 1.50
CA SER A 210 -1.84 23.88 1.82
C SER A 210 -2.47 24.69 0.69
N TYR A 211 -2.26 24.27 -0.55
CA TYR A 211 -2.77 24.95 -1.73
C TYR A 211 -4.30 25.00 -1.75
N TRP A 212 -4.95 23.87 -1.55
CA TRP A 212 -6.41 23.75 -1.58
C TRP A 212 -7.03 24.36 -0.32
N TYR A 213 -6.47 24.03 0.84
CA TYR A 213 -6.93 24.53 2.13
C TYR A 213 -6.94 26.08 2.20
N THR A 214 -5.83 26.72 1.83
CA THR A 214 -5.71 28.18 1.90
C THR A 214 -6.63 28.92 0.94
N ARG A 215 -7.06 28.26 -0.14
CA ARG A 215 -8.00 28.83 -1.12
C ARG A 215 -9.45 28.52 -0.79
N GLY A 216 -9.73 27.64 0.15
CA GLY A 216 -11.09 27.18 0.44
C GLY A 216 -11.77 26.51 -0.75
N ILE A 217 -10.98 25.87 -1.62
CA ILE A 217 -11.45 25.19 -2.83
C ILE A 217 -11.14 23.70 -2.68
N SER A 218 -12.10 22.86 -3.00
CA SER A 218 -11.89 21.41 -3.04
C SER A 218 -11.07 21.04 -4.28
N SER A 219 -10.06 20.19 -4.12
CA SER A 219 -9.28 19.60 -5.21
C SER A 219 -10.13 18.80 -6.21
N LEU A 220 -11.28 18.29 -5.76
CA LEU A 220 -12.24 17.57 -6.60
C LEU A 220 -12.66 18.37 -7.84
N VAL A 221 -12.88 19.69 -7.70
CA VAL A 221 -13.32 20.52 -8.84
C VAL A 221 -12.23 20.73 -9.88
N ALA A 222 -10.97 20.49 -9.52
CA ALA A 222 -9.83 20.49 -10.43
C ALA A 222 -9.53 19.11 -11.03
N GLY A 223 -10.29 18.07 -10.64
CA GLY A 223 -10.13 16.72 -11.14
C GLY A 223 -9.09 15.89 -10.37
N PHE A 224 -8.85 16.21 -9.10
CA PHE A 224 -8.08 15.39 -8.18
C PHE A 224 -9.01 14.78 -7.13
N ILE A 225 -8.90 13.47 -6.92
CA ILE A 225 -9.80 12.73 -6.02
C ILE A 225 -9.59 13.12 -4.54
N SER A 226 -8.42 13.63 -4.20
CA SER A 226 -8.03 14.16 -2.88
C SER A 226 -7.06 15.31 -3.06
N ASP A 227 -6.82 16.08 -1.99
CA ASP A 227 -5.79 17.13 -2.00
C ASP A 227 -4.40 16.52 -2.26
N TYR A 228 -4.14 15.35 -1.68
CA TYR A 228 -2.87 14.64 -1.84
C TYR A 228 -2.64 14.16 -3.28
N ALA A 229 -3.67 13.78 -4.00
CA ALA A 229 -3.59 13.43 -5.42
C ALA A 229 -2.93 14.52 -6.27
N SER A 230 -3.07 15.79 -5.89
CA SER A 230 -2.46 16.91 -6.62
C SER A 230 -0.94 17.03 -6.40
N LYS A 231 -0.32 16.17 -5.63
CA LYS A 231 1.13 16.20 -5.37
C LYS A 231 1.94 15.85 -6.60
N SER A 232 1.63 14.73 -7.23
CA SER A 232 2.29 14.26 -8.46
C SER A 232 1.39 13.35 -9.28
N PRO A 233 1.73 13.07 -10.54
CA PRO A 233 0.99 12.11 -11.36
C PRO A 233 0.87 10.71 -10.74
N GLU A 234 1.90 10.26 -10.06
CA GLU A 234 1.96 8.95 -9.41
C GLU A 234 1.02 8.89 -8.21
N GLU A 235 0.99 9.95 -7.39
CA GLU A 235 0.06 10.07 -6.27
C GLU A 235 -1.38 10.21 -6.75
N ASP A 236 -1.60 10.93 -7.85
CA ASP A 236 -2.93 11.09 -8.46
C ASP A 236 -3.50 9.74 -8.93
N PHE A 237 -2.66 8.93 -9.58
CA PHE A 237 -3.04 7.59 -9.99
C PHE A 237 -3.31 6.67 -8.79
N ALA A 238 -2.43 6.69 -7.79
CA ALA A 238 -2.54 5.85 -6.60
C ALA A 238 -3.75 6.23 -5.73
N GLU A 239 -3.98 7.52 -5.51
CA GLU A 239 -5.15 8.03 -4.78
C GLU A 239 -6.47 7.68 -5.49
N LEU A 240 -6.52 7.87 -6.82
CA LEU A 240 -7.70 7.50 -7.59
C LEU A 240 -7.98 5.99 -7.50
N TYR A 241 -6.92 5.17 -7.63
CA TYR A 241 -7.02 3.71 -7.50
C TYR A 241 -7.53 3.31 -6.11
N GLY A 242 -6.85 3.75 -5.05
CA GLY A 242 -7.19 3.40 -3.67
C GLY A 242 -8.60 3.82 -3.30
N THR A 243 -8.98 5.05 -3.63
CA THR A 243 -10.32 5.59 -3.36
C THR A 243 -11.40 4.84 -4.14
N TYR A 244 -11.15 4.55 -5.43
CA TYR A 244 -12.10 3.81 -6.25
C TYR A 244 -12.34 2.40 -5.72
N MET A 245 -11.32 1.74 -5.20
CA MET A 245 -11.41 0.38 -4.67
C MET A 245 -12.26 0.27 -3.41
N VAL A 246 -12.25 1.29 -2.54
CA VAL A 246 -12.84 1.17 -1.20
C VAL A 246 -14.19 1.86 -1.05
N LEU A 247 -14.48 2.91 -1.82
CA LEU A 247 -15.75 3.61 -1.72
C LEU A 247 -16.89 2.77 -2.30
N LEU A 248 -17.98 2.67 -1.54
CA LEU A 248 -19.22 2.08 -2.01
C LEU A 248 -19.82 2.89 -3.18
N PRO A 249 -20.66 2.29 -4.02
CA PRO A 249 -21.21 2.98 -5.19
C PRO A 249 -21.87 4.34 -4.89
N ASP A 250 -22.66 4.40 -3.84
CA ASP A 250 -23.34 5.64 -3.44
C ASP A 250 -22.37 6.70 -2.90
N GLU A 251 -21.34 6.27 -2.17
CA GLU A 251 -20.28 7.18 -1.67
C GLU A 251 -19.45 7.74 -2.84
N TRP A 252 -19.12 6.87 -3.80
CA TRP A 252 -18.45 7.29 -5.04
C TRP A 252 -19.28 8.32 -5.81
N GLU A 253 -20.58 8.06 -6.02
CA GLU A 253 -21.44 9.01 -6.74
C GLU A 253 -21.58 10.33 -5.98
N ASN A 254 -21.70 10.31 -4.66
CA ASN A 254 -21.72 11.51 -3.83
C ASN A 254 -20.45 12.35 -3.99
N LEU A 255 -19.29 11.69 -4.11
CA LEU A 255 -18.03 12.36 -4.36
C LEU A 255 -18.00 12.96 -5.78
N MET A 256 -18.48 12.24 -6.80
CA MET A 256 -18.59 12.73 -8.17
C MET A 256 -19.53 13.94 -8.29
N VAL A 257 -20.63 13.96 -7.55
CA VAL A 257 -21.54 15.14 -7.48
C VAL A 257 -20.81 16.35 -6.90
N GLN A 258 -19.98 16.18 -5.88
CA GLN A 258 -19.17 17.29 -5.32
C GLN A 258 -18.13 17.80 -6.33
N ALA A 259 -17.58 16.90 -7.14
CA ALA A 259 -16.62 17.24 -8.20
C ALA A 259 -17.25 17.91 -9.41
N ASP A 260 -18.60 17.88 -9.58
CA ASP A 260 -19.27 18.36 -10.80
C ASP A 260 -19.39 19.89 -10.84
N LYS A 261 -18.24 20.54 -10.73
CA LYS A 261 -18.08 21.99 -10.83
C LYS A 261 -16.81 22.29 -11.63
N LYS A 262 -16.77 23.46 -12.24
CA LYS A 262 -15.55 23.95 -12.90
C LYS A 262 -14.61 24.55 -11.88
N TYR A 263 -13.34 24.20 -11.96
CA TYR A 263 -12.28 24.77 -11.14
C TYR A 263 -12.08 26.27 -11.43
N LYS A 264 -12.08 26.63 -12.71
CA LYS A 264 -11.99 28.04 -13.19
C LYS A 264 -13.09 28.25 -14.23
N PRO A 265 -13.58 29.49 -14.42
CA PRO A 265 -14.62 29.78 -15.43
C PRO A 265 -14.25 29.31 -16.83
N GLU A 266 -12.98 29.44 -17.20
CA GLU A 266 -12.42 29.02 -18.50
C GLU A 266 -12.14 27.52 -18.61
N SER A 267 -12.23 26.77 -17.52
CA SER A 267 -12.01 25.32 -17.57
C SER A 267 -12.94 24.66 -18.56
N ARG A 268 -12.37 23.82 -19.43
CA ARG A 268 -13.13 23.08 -20.45
C ARG A 268 -14.07 22.07 -19.83
N TYR A 269 -13.63 21.43 -18.74
CA TYR A 269 -14.30 20.33 -18.08
C TYR A 269 -14.59 20.66 -16.61
N THR A 270 -15.60 19.99 -16.04
CA THR A 270 -15.79 19.92 -14.59
C THR A 270 -14.81 18.92 -13.98
N GLY A 271 -14.56 19.01 -12.67
CA GLY A 271 -13.74 18.03 -11.97
C GLY A 271 -14.26 16.59 -12.15
N ARG A 272 -15.61 16.41 -12.11
CA ARG A 272 -16.24 15.11 -12.42
C ARG A 272 -15.82 14.57 -13.79
N GLN A 273 -15.92 15.38 -14.82
CA GLN A 273 -15.56 14.97 -16.18
C GLN A 273 -14.08 14.61 -16.32
N ILE A 274 -13.21 15.27 -15.56
CA ILE A 274 -11.78 14.95 -15.52
C ILE A 274 -11.56 13.61 -14.80
N LEU A 275 -12.17 13.43 -13.62
CA LEU A 275 -12.05 12.20 -12.84
C LEU A 275 -12.60 10.98 -13.59
N GLU A 276 -13.73 11.10 -14.28
CA GLU A 276 -14.30 10.02 -15.10
C GLU A 276 -13.37 9.63 -16.25
N ARG A 277 -12.69 10.61 -16.88
CA ARG A 277 -11.68 10.34 -17.90
C ARG A 277 -10.43 9.68 -17.34
N LYS A 278 -9.92 10.17 -16.22
CA LYS A 278 -8.81 9.54 -15.50
C LYS A 278 -9.12 8.09 -15.15
N LEU A 279 -10.32 7.85 -14.63
CA LEU A 279 -10.78 6.49 -14.30
C LEU A 279 -10.86 5.59 -15.54
N THR A 280 -11.34 6.12 -16.67
CA THR A 280 -11.40 5.37 -17.93
C THR A 280 -10.00 4.98 -18.40
N ILE A 281 -9.05 5.91 -18.39
CA ILE A 281 -7.65 5.65 -18.76
C ILE A 281 -7.01 4.63 -17.81
N MET A 282 -7.25 4.76 -16.51
CA MET A 282 -6.75 3.81 -15.51
C MET A 282 -7.30 2.40 -15.74
N LYS A 283 -8.59 2.26 -16.04
CA LYS A 283 -9.22 0.95 -16.37
C LYS A 283 -8.58 0.32 -17.59
N GLU A 284 -8.36 1.09 -18.65
CA GLU A 284 -7.71 0.62 -19.86
C GLU A 284 -6.25 0.22 -19.63
N TYR A 285 -5.51 1.05 -18.88
CA TYR A 285 -4.15 0.75 -18.46
C TYR A 285 -4.04 -0.58 -17.70
N LEU A 286 -4.91 -0.79 -16.71
CA LEU A 286 -4.92 -2.02 -15.92
C LEU A 286 -5.31 -3.24 -16.76
N LYS A 287 -6.29 -3.08 -17.64
CA LYS A 287 -6.73 -4.15 -18.54
C LYS A 287 -5.66 -4.55 -19.54
N THR A 288 -4.98 -3.56 -20.13
CA THR A 288 -3.98 -3.77 -21.18
C THR A 288 -2.70 -4.39 -20.62
N ASN A 289 -2.17 -3.84 -19.53
CA ASN A 289 -0.87 -4.23 -19.02
C ASN A 289 -0.94 -5.42 -18.05
N TYR A 290 -2.05 -5.56 -17.33
CA TYR A 290 -2.20 -6.55 -16.25
C TYR A 290 -3.36 -7.52 -16.48
N HIS A 291 -4.12 -7.37 -17.56
CA HIS A 291 -5.36 -8.12 -17.82
C HIS A 291 -6.36 -8.04 -16.67
N LEU A 292 -6.29 -6.97 -15.87
CA LEU A 292 -7.09 -6.76 -14.67
C LEU A 292 -8.34 -5.94 -14.99
N ASP A 293 -9.51 -6.52 -14.74
CA ASP A 293 -10.77 -5.79 -14.72
C ASP A 293 -11.00 -5.23 -13.31
N ILE A 294 -10.67 -3.94 -13.13
CA ILE A 294 -10.76 -3.29 -11.82
C ILE A 294 -12.20 -3.21 -11.30
N ASP A 295 -13.22 -3.17 -12.18
CA ASP A 295 -14.61 -3.10 -11.74
C ASP A 295 -15.04 -4.42 -11.07
N VAL A 296 -14.57 -5.55 -11.59
CA VAL A 296 -14.78 -6.87 -10.98
C VAL A 296 -14.05 -6.96 -9.64
N VAL A 297 -12.81 -6.49 -9.58
CA VAL A 297 -12.02 -6.45 -8.33
C VAL A 297 -12.69 -5.57 -7.29
N ARG A 298 -13.14 -4.36 -7.69
CA ARG A 298 -13.86 -3.43 -6.82
C ARG A 298 -15.15 -4.03 -6.28
N ALA A 299 -15.94 -4.71 -7.12
CA ALA A 299 -17.19 -5.33 -6.68
C ALA A 299 -16.96 -6.37 -5.58
N GLU A 300 -15.92 -7.20 -5.71
CA GLU A 300 -15.53 -8.17 -4.68
C GLU A 300 -15.02 -7.47 -3.42
N ALA A 301 -14.13 -6.47 -3.56
CA ALA A 301 -13.63 -5.68 -2.43
C ALA A 301 -14.76 -4.99 -1.68
N ASN A 302 -15.66 -4.31 -2.39
CA ASN A 302 -16.83 -3.64 -1.78
C ASN A 302 -17.78 -4.62 -1.09
N SER A 303 -17.97 -5.83 -1.64
CA SER A 303 -18.76 -6.87 -0.98
C SER A 303 -18.18 -7.25 0.38
N ARG A 304 -16.86 -7.40 0.49
CA ARG A 304 -16.17 -7.73 1.74
C ARG A 304 -16.12 -6.55 2.72
N ILE A 305 -15.85 -5.36 2.23
CA ILE A 305 -15.86 -4.13 3.03
C ILE A 305 -17.25 -3.87 3.59
N SER A 306 -18.31 -4.04 2.78
CA SER A 306 -19.70 -3.90 3.21
C SER A 306 -20.11 -4.95 4.26
N ALA A 307 -19.58 -6.17 4.15
CA ALA A 307 -19.81 -7.20 5.15
C ALA A 307 -19.25 -6.80 6.52
N MET A 308 -18.11 -6.11 6.55
CA MET A 308 -17.55 -5.53 7.78
C MET A 308 -18.40 -4.37 8.30
N ALA A 309 -18.99 -3.56 7.42
CA ALA A 309 -19.83 -2.42 7.78
C ALA A 309 -21.21 -2.82 8.33
N ASN A 310 -21.68 -3.98 7.99
CA ASN A 310 -23.08 -4.36 8.28
C ASN A 310 -23.17 -5.20 9.56
N TYR A 311 -22.86 -4.56 10.71
CA TYR A 311 -22.94 -5.22 12.01
C TYR A 311 -24.35 -5.75 12.34
N THR A 312 -25.41 -5.23 11.71
CA THR A 312 -26.78 -5.74 11.90
C THR A 312 -26.96 -7.14 11.32
N LYS A 313 -26.07 -7.62 10.45
CA LYS A 313 -26.03 -9.01 9.98
C LYS A 313 -25.44 -9.98 11.01
N PHE A 314 -24.75 -9.46 12.02
CA PHE A 314 -24.12 -10.24 13.07
C PHE A 314 -24.75 -9.85 14.39
N PRO A 315 -25.94 -10.44 14.72
CA PRO A 315 -26.69 -10.07 15.92
C PRO A 315 -25.93 -10.38 17.23
N THR A 316 -24.89 -11.21 17.13
CA THR A 316 -24.01 -11.51 18.27
C THR A 316 -22.55 -11.50 17.83
N LEU A 317 -21.63 -11.27 18.78
CA LEU A 317 -20.20 -11.40 18.59
C LEU A 317 -19.82 -12.80 18.09
N ASP A 318 -20.50 -13.83 18.60
CA ASP A 318 -20.34 -15.22 18.17
C ASP A 318 -20.67 -15.44 16.68
N ASP A 319 -21.69 -14.77 16.16
CA ASP A 319 -22.02 -14.87 14.74
C ASP A 319 -20.96 -14.21 13.85
N TYR A 320 -20.38 -13.13 14.34
CA TYR A 320 -19.26 -12.48 13.67
C TYR A 320 -18.00 -13.37 13.71
N TYR A 321 -17.68 -14.00 14.82
CA TYR A 321 -16.57 -14.96 14.90
C TYR A 321 -16.78 -16.16 13.98
N LYS A 322 -17.98 -16.72 13.91
CA LYS A 322 -18.32 -17.81 12.98
C LYS A 322 -18.16 -17.38 11.51
N PHE A 323 -18.52 -16.12 11.19
CA PHE A 323 -18.30 -15.56 9.85
C PHE A 323 -16.82 -15.49 9.52
N ILE A 324 -16.01 -14.95 10.44
CA ILE A 324 -14.57 -14.87 10.28
C ILE A 324 -13.95 -16.27 10.21
N GLU A 325 -14.34 -17.19 11.09
CA GLU A 325 -13.85 -18.56 11.09
C GLU A 325 -14.11 -19.26 9.76
N LYS A 326 -15.28 -19.07 9.19
CA LYS A 326 -15.63 -19.64 7.88
C LYS A 326 -14.71 -19.14 6.79
N ASP A 327 -14.43 -17.85 6.76
CA ASP A 327 -13.61 -17.23 5.73
C ASP A 327 -12.10 -17.32 6.03
N PHE A 328 -11.75 -17.43 7.31
CA PHE A 328 -10.37 -17.52 7.80
C PHE A 328 -10.02 -18.91 8.36
N SER A 329 -10.65 -19.95 7.89
CA SER A 329 -10.42 -21.33 8.36
C SER A 329 -8.96 -21.83 8.29
N LYS A 330 -8.09 -21.07 7.60
CA LYS A 330 -6.64 -21.32 7.52
C LYS A 330 -5.81 -20.52 8.50
N LEU A 331 -6.45 -19.75 9.38
CA LEU A 331 -5.76 -19.05 10.46
C LEU A 331 -5.23 -20.07 11.49
N PRO A 332 -4.07 -19.80 12.11
CA PRO A 332 -3.61 -20.65 13.18
C PRO A 332 -4.60 -20.60 14.36
N PRO A 333 -4.75 -21.70 15.10
CA PRO A 333 -5.65 -21.75 16.26
C PRO A 333 -5.40 -20.66 17.31
N SER A 334 -4.14 -20.25 17.46
CA SER A 334 -3.73 -19.15 18.35
C SER A 334 -4.39 -17.81 18.01
N TYR A 335 -4.82 -17.60 16.77
CA TYR A 335 -5.57 -16.40 16.38
C TYR A 335 -6.87 -16.28 17.15
N PHE A 336 -7.62 -17.37 17.25
CA PHE A 336 -8.92 -17.38 17.94
C PHE A 336 -8.77 -17.36 19.48
N SER A 337 -7.60 -17.74 20.01
CA SER A 337 -7.33 -17.67 21.44
C SER A 337 -6.95 -16.26 21.92
N THR A 338 -6.52 -15.39 21.04
CA THR A 338 -6.15 -14.00 21.37
C THR A 338 -7.33 -13.03 21.26
N ILE A 339 -8.46 -13.48 20.73
CA ILE A 339 -9.68 -12.70 20.64
C ILE A 339 -10.52 -13.01 21.89
N PRO A 340 -10.89 -12.02 22.71
CA PRO A 340 -11.83 -12.25 23.82
C PRO A 340 -13.11 -12.87 23.28
N LYS A 341 -13.50 -14.01 23.83
CA LYS A 341 -14.73 -14.73 23.45
C LYS A 341 -15.92 -14.36 24.33
N ASP A 342 -15.82 -13.27 25.06
CA ASP A 342 -16.87 -12.86 26.03
C ASP A 342 -17.52 -11.53 25.63
#